data_0e2b33a83849f4a22569d99581ffc60b
#
_entry.id   0e2b33a83849f4a22569d99581ffc60b
#
_cell.length_a   1.000
_cell.length_b   1.000
_cell.length_c   1.000
_cell.angle_alpha   90.00
_cell.angle_beta   90.00
_cell.angle_gamma   90.00
#
_symmetry.space_group_name_H-M   'P 1'
#
loop_
_entity.id
_entity.type
_entity.pdbx_description
1 polymer ?
#
loop_
_entity_poly.entity_id
_entity_poly.type
_entity_poly.pdbx_seq_one_letter_code
_entity_poly.pdbx_strand_id
1 'polypeptide(L)'
;MQLKVVAANCIYRKLNIMKKSLLALAIIAASTTATAATVYDKDGTSLAVGGRVQSVVYNGNGGAAVQGENGIADHDAGLVNSARLNIDGNTKINDYVSAFAFSEWDMADGNKSANGDHISTREQYVGTDLGDFGKLLVGKTYDAANEVLAATDVFEDFGARQQGSINSDRRTGMFRYVYDNNGFFGSVSYETAADETTVQGEDYDVEGGFALSAGYTIDDVVFGPLSFKAGYSYVKGQDDFTKTIKVDDDGWSLGSFDTFKIISASISWGSTDNGLYIGALYNTQRMKQRANGFTYDDGVNEPVSVYGTSNSSFATKVKGYEIVVGYTFENGIGAFTGYNVSDVKLKEGSFNSDSAIYRRVPVYVNYAINDNFNIWGEAEFDANSTSEKDHQLPGGETGTMLSAGARYTF
;
A
#
# COMPACT_ATOMS: atom_id res chain seq x y z
N MET A 1 -19.11 -2.40 51.47
CA MET A 1 -19.60 -2.22 50.11
C MET A 1 -18.61 -1.55 49.17
N GLN A 2 -17.69 -0.75 49.65
CA GLN A 2 -16.67 -0.03 48.82
C GLN A 2 -15.53 -0.92 48.30
N LEU A 3 -15.15 -2.02 48.95
CA LEU A 3 -14.05 -2.90 48.48
C LEU A 3 -14.39 -3.71 47.26
N LYS A 4 -15.67 -4.06 47.00
CA LYS A 4 -16.10 -4.81 45.78
C LYS A 4 -16.12 -3.95 44.53
N VAL A 5 -16.30 -2.63 44.63
CA VAL A 5 -16.31 -1.71 43.48
C VAL A 5 -14.88 -1.43 43.02
N VAL A 6 -13.90 -1.38 43.90
CA VAL A 6 -12.49 -1.18 43.56
C VAL A 6 -11.91 -2.41 42.86
N ALA A 7 -12.28 -3.62 43.33
CA ALA A 7 -11.85 -4.86 42.68
C ALA A 7 -12.45 -5.06 41.28
N ALA A 8 -13.73 -4.69 41.10
CA ALA A 8 -14.39 -4.75 39.80
C ALA A 8 -13.78 -3.77 38.79
N ASN A 9 -13.47 -2.54 39.21
CA ASN A 9 -12.79 -1.55 38.37
C ASN A 9 -11.35 -1.94 38.02
N CYS A 10 -10.63 -2.65 38.91
CA CYS A 10 -9.28 -3.13 38.63
C CYS A 10 -9.30 -4.30 37.64
N ILE A 11 -10.28 -5.18 37.72
CA ILE A 11 -10.49 -6.30 36.78
C ILE A 11 -10.93 -5.77 35.41
N TYR A 12 -11.82 -4.77 35.38
CA TYR A 12 -12.26 -4.14 34.14
C TYR A 12 -11.14 -3.37 33.42
N ARG A 13 -10.25 -2.70 34.15
CA ARG A 13 -9.03 -2.10 33.60
C ARG A 13 -8.05 -3.15 33.07
N LYS A 14 -7.82 -4.25 33.78
CA LYS A 14 -6.95 -5.34 33.29
C LYS A 14 -7.52 -6.04 32.04
N LEU A 15 -8.82 -6.27 31.97
CA LEU A 15 -9.47 -6.85 30.79
C LEU A 15 -9.45 -5.88 29.58
N ASN A 16 -9.58 -4.57 29.78
CA ASN A 16 -9.43 -3.59 28.72
C ASN A 16 -7.97 -3.43 28.24
N ILE A 17 -7.00 -3.57 29.13
CA ILE A 17 -5.57 -3.54 28.77
C ILE A 17 -5.22 -4.80 27.95
N MET A 18 -5.74 -5.98 28.31
CA MET A 18 -5.52 -7.21 27.54
C MET A 18 -6.20 -7.17 26.15
N LYS A 19 -7.37 -6.56 26.01
CA LYS A 19 -8.02 -6.37 24.71
C LYS A 19 -7.27 -5.37 23.81
N LYS A 20 -6.64 -4.35 24.39
CA LYS A 20 -5.84 -3.36 23.64
C LYS A 20 -4.52 -3.92 23.13
N SER A 21 -3.89 -4.84 23.86
CA SER A 21 -2.66 -5.53 23.40
C SER A 21 -2.90 -6.51 22.26
N LEU A 22 -4.09 -7.09 22.17
CA LEU A 22 -4.51 -7.96 21.05
C LEU A 22 -4.84 -7.14 19.79
N LEU A 23 -5.32 -5.89 19.94
CA LEU A 23 -5.59 -5.01 18.81
C LEU A 23 -4.30 -4.47 18.16
N ALA A 24 -3.26 -4.22 18.96
CA ALA A 24 -1.96 -3.76 18.46
C ALA A 24 -1.22 -4.85 17.64
N LEU A 25 -1.50 -6.14 17.89
CA LEU A 25 -0.99 -7.23 17.05
C LEU A 25 -1.64 -7.23 15.66
N ALA A 26 -2.87 -6.75 15.54
CA ALA A 26 -3.63 -6.72 14.29
C ALA A 26 -3.14 -5.64 13.31
N ILE A 27 -2.53 -4.54 13.78
CA ILE A 27 -2.20 -3.39 12.92
C ILE A 27 -0.98 -3.64 12.02
N ILE A 28 -0.02 -4.47 12.42
CA ILE A 28 1.11 -4.85 11.54
C ILE A 28 0.70 -5.95 10.55
N ALA A 29 -0.35 -6.71 10.87
CA ALA A 29 -0.88 -7.80 10.06
C ALA A 29 -2.24 -7.47 9.42
N ALA A 30 -2.72 -6.23 9.55
CA ALA A 30 -4.10 -5.83 9.20
C ALA A 30 -4.46 -5.89 7.71
N SER A 31 -3.55 -6.35 6.85
CA SER A 31 -3.91 -6.54 5.46
C SER A 31 -4.58 -7.89 5.13
N THR A 32 -4.56 -8.92 6.02
CA THR A 32 -5.20 -10.22 5.68
C THR A 32 -5.45 -11.19 6.84
N THR A 33 -5.20 -10.86 8.11
CA THR A 33 -5.11 -11.87 9.18
C THR A 33 -6.38 -12.10 9.99
N ALA A 34 -7.54 -11.70 9.51
CA ALA A 34 -8.79 -11.87 10.28
C ALA A 34 -9.13 -13.34 10.59
N THR A 35 -8.52 -14.31 9.91
CA THR A 35 -8.92 -15.72 10.01
C THR A 35 -7.79 -16.74 10.01
N ALA A 36 -6.52 -16.32 10.16
CA ALA A 36 -5.41 -17.29 10.22
C ALA A 36 -5.64 -18.35 11.31
N ALA A 37 -5.66 -19.62 10.92
CA ALA A 37 -5.89 -20.72 11.83
C ALA A 37 -4.61 -21.04 12.59
N THR A 38 -4.66 -21.03 13.93
CA THR A 38 -3.56 -21.52 14.76
C THR A 38 -3.45 -23.05 14.60
N VAL A 39 -2.38 -23.48 13.95
CA VAL A 39 -2.12 -24.91 13.67
C VAL A 39 -1.22 -25.55 14.74
N TYR A 40 -0.54 -24.74 15.54
CA TYR A 40 0.27 -25.17 16.66
C TYR A 40 0.23 -24.11 17.77
N ASP A 41 0.04 -24.53 19.01
CA ASP A 41 0.13 -23.69 20.20
C ASP A 41 0.55 -24.53 21.40
N LYS A 42 1.78 -24.36 21.83
CA LYS A 42 2.34 -25.09 22.98
C LYS A 42 3.52 -24.33 23.58
N ASP A 43 3.58 -24.31 24.90
CA ASP A 43 4.71 -23.79 25.69
C ASP A 43 5.11 -22.35 25.33
N GLY A 44 4.10 -21.50 25.00
CA GLY A 44 4.32 -20.12 24.60
C GLY A 44 4.82 -19.91 23.16
N THR A 45 4.79 -20.99 22.37
CA THR A 45 5.08 -20.96 20.93
C THR A 45 3.82 -21.24 20.15
N SER A 46 3.50 -20.42 19.16
CA SER A 46 2.36 -20.59 18.26
C SER A 46 2.79 -20.50 16.80
N LEU A 47 2.06 -21.19 15.94
CA LEU A 47 2.14 -21.10 14.50
C LEU A 47 0.72 -20.97 13.94
N ALA A 48 0.49 -19.94 13.15
CA ALA A 48 -0.75 -19.75 12.42
C ALA A 48 -0.50 -19.81 10.92
N VAL A 49 -1.47 -20.33 10.20
CA VAL A 49 -1.50 -20.38 8.74
C VAL A 49 -2.76 -19.68 8.28
N GLY A 50 -2.62 -18.73 7.41
CA GLY A 50 -3.71 -17.96 6.82
C GLY A 50 -3.53 -17.79 5.33
N GLY A 51 -4.55 -17.25 4.71
CA GLY A 51 -4.51 -16.98 3.29
C GLY A 51 -5.85 -16.63 2.71
N ARG A 52 -5.87 -16.45 1.40
CA ARG A 52 -7.10 -16.16 0.67
C ARG A 52 -7.07 -16.76 -0.73
N VAL A 53 -8.25 -17.06 -1.24
CA VAL A 53 -8.49 -17.34 -2.66
C VAL A 53 -9.58 -16.42 -3.14
N GLN A 54 -9.39 -15.79 -4.27
CA GLN A 54 -10.38 -14.86 -4.83
C GLN A 54 -10.51 -15.02 -6.34
N SER A 55 -11.69 -14.67 -6.85
CA SER A 55 -11.99 -14.56 -8.27
C SER A 55 -12.67 -13.23 -8.52
N VAL A 56 -12.17 -12.47 -9.49
CA VAL A 56 -12.65 -11.12 -9.81
C VAL A 56 -12.88 -11.01 -11.30
N VAL A 57 -14.04 -10.52 -11.70
CA VAL A 57 -14.34 -10.13 -13.08
C VAL A 57 -14.07 -8.65 -13.21
N TYR A 58 -13.28 -8.27 -14.21
CA TYR A 58 -13.01 -6.88 -14.58
C TYR A 58 -13.63 -6.59 -15.95
N ASN A 59 -14.11 -5.37 -16.20
CA ASN A 59 -14.28 -4.90 -17.57
C ASN A 59 -12.89 -4.66 -18.19
N GLY A 60 -12.78 -4.58 -19.54
CA GLY A 60 -11.51 -4.48 -20.26
C GLY A 60 -10.58 -3.39 -19.69
N ASN A 61 -11.12 -2.21 -19.40
CA ASN A 61 -10.36 -1.10 -18.80
C ASN A 61 -9.85 -1.43 -17.38
N GLY A 62 -10.66 -2.11 -16.55
CA GLY A 62 -10.27 -2.49 -15.19
C GLY A 62 -9.18 -3.56 -15.16
N GLY A 63 -9.23 -4.50 -16.09
CA GLY A 63 -8.22 -5.55 -16.21
C GLY A 63 -6.84 -5.02 -16.57
N ALA A 64 -6.76 -4.04 -17.45
CA ALA A 64 -5.50 -3.40 -17.82
C ALA A 64 -4.87 -2.63 -16.64
N ALA A 65 -5.68 -1.98 -15.79
CA ALA A 65 -5.21 -1.27 -14.60
C ALA A 65 -4.56 -2.18 -13.55
N VAL A 66 -5.03 -3.41 -13.46
CA VAL A 66 -4.65 -4.35 -12.38
C VAL A 66 -3.53 -5.31 -12.82
N GLN A 67 -3.39 -5.59 -14.11
CA GLN A 67 -2.54 -6.68 -14.59
C GLN A 67 -1.35 -6.27 -15.48
N GLY A 68 -1.18 -4.98 -15.80
CA GLY A 68 -0.12 -4.57 -16.72
C GLY A 68 -0.27 -5.16 -18.13
N GLU A 69 0.83 -5.32 -18.86
CA GLU A 69 0.87 -5.72 -20.30
C GLU A 69 0.15 -7.03 -20.66
N ASN A 70 -0.09 -7.89 -19.68
CA ASN A 70 -0.82 -9.16 -19.87
C ASN A 70 -2.27 -9.06 -19.38
N GLY A 71 -2.76 -7.84 -19.15
CA GLY A 71 -4.15 -7.61 -18.80
C GLY A 71 -5.11 -8.13 -19.84
N ILE A 72 -6.40 -8.08 -19.51
CA ILE A 72 -7.46 -8.43 -20.44
C ILE A 72 -7.45 -7.38 -21.54
N ALA A 73 -6.86 -7.71 -22.68
CA ALA A 73 -6.83 -6.83 -23.83
C ALA A 73 -8.25 -6.68 -24.42
N ASP A 74 -8.53 -5.52 -25.01
CA ASP A 74 -9.66 -5.30 -25.92
C ASP A 74 -11.06 -5.32 -25.30
N HIS A 75 -11.35 -4.46 -24.33
CA HIS A 75 -12.72 -4.09 -23.91
C HIS A 75 -13.67 -5.22 -23.45
N ASP A 76 -13.22 -6.46 -23.47
CA ASP A 76 -13.98 -7.62 -23.01
C ASP A 76 -13.83 -7.83 -21.50
N ALA A 77 -14.89 -8.32 -20.86
CA ALA A 77 -14.82 -8.68 -19.44
C ALA A 77 -14.00 -9.97 -19.27
N GLY A 78 -13.12 -9.97 -18.27
CA GLY A 78 -12.31 -11.15 -17.98
C GLY A 78 -12.32 -11.52 -16.52
N LEU A 79 -12.18 -12.81 -16.22
CA LEU A 79 -12.10 -13.38 -14.89
C LEU A 79 -10.65 -13.62 -14.51
N VAL A 80 -10.25 -13.06 -13.37
CA VAL A 80 -8.92 -13.23 -12.78
C VAL A 80 -9.04 -13.98 -11.47
N ASN A 81 -8.21 -15.00 -11.29
CA ASN A 81 -8.12 -15.76 -10.05
C ASN A 81 -6.78 -15.48 -9.38
N SER A 82 -6.78 -15.27 -8.09
CA SER A 82 -5.55 -15.12 -7.32
C SER A 82 -5.66 -15.78 -5.96
N ALA A 83 -4.50 -16.09 -5.39
CA ALA A 83 -4.42 -16.66 -4.05
C ALA A 83 -3.24 -16.08 -3.29
N ARG A 84 -3.36 -16.03 -1.97
CA ARG A 84 -2.27 -15.72 -1.02
C ARG A 84 -2.18 -16.79 0.04
N LEU A 85 -0.97 -17.01 0.51
CA LEU A 85 -0.68 -17.83 1.67
C LEU A 85 0.19 -17.02 2.62
N ASN A 86 -0.08 -17.08 3.92
CA ASN A 86 0.81 -16.54 4.94
C ASN A 86 1.03 -17.52 6.08
N ILE A 87 2.16 -17.33 6.75
CA ILE A 87 2.56 -18.06 7.94
C ILE A 87 3.02 -17.04 8.98
N ASP A 88 2.47 -17.14 10.19
CA ASP A 88 2.81 -16.35 11.35
C ASP A 88 3.32 -17.26 12.47
N GLY A 89 4.55 -17.05 12.89
CA GLY A 89 5.17 -17.75 14.03
C GLY A 89 5.43 -16.78 15.17
N ASN A 90 5.03 -17.14 16.39
CA ASN A 90 5.33 -16.37 17.59
C ASN A 90 5.88 -17.28 18.68
N THR A 91 6.86 -16.80 19.46
CA THR A 91 7.36 -17.49 20.62
C THR A 91 7.66 -16.55 21.78
N LYS A 92 7.12 -16.86 22.94
CA LYS A 92 7.40 -16.14 24.18
C LYS A 92 8.82 -16.44 24.65
N ILE A 93 9.67 -15.41 24.78
CA ILE A 93 11.00 -15.52 25.33
C ILE A 93 10.95 -15.37 26.87
N ASN A 94 10.20 -14.35 27.34
CA ASN A 94 9.93 -14.12 28.75
C ASN A 94 8.62 -13.29 28.89
N ASP A 95 8.30 -12.81 30.08
CA ASP A 95 7.05 -12.08 30.31
C ASP A 95 6.98 -10.71 29.64
N TYR A 96 8.08 -10.18 29.12
CA TYR A 96 8.18 -8.85 28.52
C TYR A 96 8.55 -8.89 27.04
N VAL A 97 9.05 -10.02 26.55
CA VAL A 97 9.61 -10.13 25.20
C VAL A 97 9.11 -11.39 24.52
N SER A 98 8.61 -11.26 23.30
CA SER A 98 8.41 -12.38 22.39
C SER A 98 9.17 -12.16 21.08
N ALA A 99 9.48 -13.23 20.38
CA ALA A 99 9.98 -13.19 19.01
C ALA A 99 8.88 -13.64 18.05
N PHE A 100 8.88 -13.06 16.86
CA PHE A 100 7.93 -13.43 15.82
C PHE A 100 8.60 -13.51 14.44
N ALA A 101 7.96 -14.26 13.54
CA ALA A 101 8.32 -14.32 12.14
C ALA A 101 7.05 -14.32 11.30
N PHE A 102 7.05 -13.60 10.20
CA PHE A 102 5.94 -13.54 9.26
C PHE A 102 6.44 -13.73 7.83
N SER A 103 5.70 -14.49 7.05
CA SER A 103 5.92 -14.55 5.61
C SER A 103 4.60 -14.66 4.87
N GLU A 104 4.43 -13.86 3.81
CA GLU A 104 3.28 -13.85 2.91
C GLU A 104 3.75 -13.96 1.46
N TRP A 105 3.06 -14.78 0.69
CA TRP A 105 3.32 -15.00 -0.73
C TRP A 105 2.04 -14.78 -1.54
N ASP A 106 2.19 -14.12 -2.70
CA ASP A 106 1.23 -14.22 -3.79
C ASP A 106 1.50 -15.54 -4.53
N MET A 107 0.48 -16.35 -4.63
CA MET A 107 0.51 -17.60 -5.37
C MET A 107 0.16 -17.32 -6.82
N ALA A 108 0.84 -17.94 -7.77
CA ALA A 108 0.47 -17.86 -9.17
C ALA A 108 -0.98 -18.34 -9.35
N ASP A 109 -1.73 -17.65 -10.20
CA ASP A 109 -3.07 -18.07 -10.57
C ASP A 109 -3.04 -19.03 -11.79
N GLY A 110 -4.16 -19.61 -12.11
CA GLY A 110 -4.31 -20.46 -13.31
C GLY A 110 -4.30 -19.68 -14.61
N ASN A 111 -4.37 -18.36 -14.58
CA ASN A 111 -4.13 -17.46 -15.70
C ASN A 111 -2.72 -16.89 -15.55
N LYS A 112 -1.97 -16.75 -16.62
CA LYS A 112 -0.62 -16.17 -16.55
C LYS A 112 -0.70 -14.82 -15.87
N SER A 113 -0.15 -14.71 -14.65
CA SER A 113 0.01 -13.42 -13.99
C SER A 113 1.08 -12.61 -14.71
N ALA A 114 1.09 -11.31 -14.51
CA ALA A 114 2.13 -10.42 -15.03
C ALA A 114 3.55 -10.85 -14.65
N ASN A 115 3.70 -11.64 -13.60
CA ASN A 115 4.97 -12.18 -13.11
C ASN A 115 5.25 -13.64 -13.56
N GLY A 116 4.44 -14.19 -14.49
CA GLY A 116 4.54 -15.59 -14.90
C GLY A 116 4.01 -16.56 -13.83
N ASP A 117 4.29 -17.87 -13.99
CA ASP A 117 3.81 -18.94 -13.11
C ASP A 117 4.65 -19.05 -11.81
N HIS A 118 5.06 -17.95 -11.20
CA HIS A 118 5.96 -17.94 -10.04
C HIS A 118 5.29 -17.43 -8.77
N ILE A 119 5.53 -18.14 -7.68
CA ILE A 119 5.20 -17.65 -6.33
C ILE A 119 6.12 -16.46 -6.04
N SER A 120 5.55 -15.32 -5.68
CA SER A 120 6.29 -14.13 -5.29
C SER A 120 6.14 -13.82 -3.80
N THR A 121 7.24 -13.43 -3.17
CA THR A 121 7.23 -13.03 -1.76
C THR A 121 6.72 -11.61 -1.63
N ARG A 122 5.63 -11.43 -0.89
CA ARG A 122 5.08 -10.11 -0.54
C ARG A 122 5.79 -9.52 0.67
N GLU A 123 5.68 -10.19 1.80
CA GLU A 123 6.36 -9.81 3.03
C GLU A 123 7.11 -10.99 3.61
N GLN A 124 8.27 -10.75 4.19
CA GLN A 124 9.07 -11.74 4.86
C GLN A 124 9.98 -11.07 5.88
N TYR A 125 9.68 -11.21 7.16
CA TYR A 125 10.45 -10.58 8.23
C TYR A 125 10.44 -11.40 9.51
N VAL A 126 11.42 -11.11 10.34
CA VAL A 126 11.52 -11.60 11.74
C VAL A 126 11.59 -10.39 12.66
N GLY A 127 11.18 -10.57 13.92
CA GLY A 127 11.20 -9.46 14.84
C GLY A 127 11.06 -9.84 16.30
N THR A 128 11.05 -8.82 17.13
CA THR A 128 10.80 -8.91 18.57
C THR A 128 9.72 -7.95 18.99
N ASP A 129 8.79 -8.43 19.80
CA ASP A 129 7.79 -7.62 20.49
C ASP A 129 8.27 -7.37 21.92
N LEU A 130 8.42 -6.11 22.25
CA LEU A 130 8.91 -5.63 23.55
C LEU A 130 7.75 -5.14 24.45
N GLY A 131 6.52 -5.58 24.17
CA GLY A 131 5.32 -5.19 24.88
C GLY A 131 5.03 -3.69 24.74
N ASP A 132 4.92 -2.99 25.88
CA ASP A 132 4.64 -1.54 25.91
C ASP A 132 5.72 -0.67 25.25
N PHE A 133 6.87 -1.24 24.93
CA PHE A 133 7.98 -0.55 24.27
C PHE A 133 8.00 -0.72 22.74
N GLY A 134 6.98 -1.39 22.17
CA GLY A 134 6.84 -1.53 20.72
C GLY A 134 7.56 -2.74 20.13
N LYS A 135 7.75 -2.72 18.81
CA LYS A 135 8.24 -3.85 18.03
C LYS A 135 9.42 -3.45 17.15
N LEU A 136 10.37 -4.36 17.03
CA LEU A 136 11.47 -4.28 16.07
C LEU A 136 11.30 -5.41 15.06
N LEU A 137 11.44 -5.12 13.77
CA LEU A 137 11.42 -6.13 12.71
C LEU A 137 12.48 -5.85 11.65
N VAL A 138 12.91 -6.92 10.99
CA VAL A 138 13.95 -6.88 9.94
C VAL A 138 13.55 -7.83 8.82
N GLY A 139 13.56 -7.35 7.57
CA GLY A 139 13.27 -8.18 6.41
C GLY A 139 12.65 -7.40 5.25
N LYS A 140 11.79 -8.08 4.49
CA LYS A 140 11.01 -7.49 3.40
C LYS A 140 9.66 -7.02 3.94
N THR A 141 9.41 -5.72 3.92
CA THR A 141 8.18 -5.11 4.41
C THR A 141 8.04 -3.68 3.89
N TYR A 142 6.97 -3.00 4.28
CA TYR A 142 6.76 -1.58 4.01
C TYR A 142 7.70 -0.68 4.82
N ASP A 143 7.96 0.51 4.31
CA ASP A 143 8.60 1.56 5.09
C ASP A 143 7.66 2.13 6.18
N ALA A 144 8.23 2.94 7.08
CA ALA A 144 7.48 3.51 8.19
C ALA A 144 6.37 4.49 7.76
N ALA A 145 6.47 5.13 6.60
CA ALA A 145 5.49 6.10 6.14
C ALA A 145 4.21 5.45 5.58
N ASN A 146 4.22 4.14 5.29
CA ASN A 146 3.06 3.41 4.78
C ASN A 146 1.82 3.50 5.70
N GLU A 147 2.01 3.58 7.00
CA GLU A 147 0.89 3.66 7.98
C GLU A 147 -0.01 4.89 7.81
N VAL A 148 0.47 5.93 7.14
CA VAL A 148 -0.31 7.14 6.86
C VAL A 148 -1.37 6.89 5.79
N LEU A 149 -1.14 5.92 4.90
CA LEU A 149 -1.99 5.62 3.76
C LEU A 149 -3.28 4.90 4.15
N ALA A 150 -3.28 4.18 5.26
CA ALA A 150 -4.39 3.35 5.73
C ALA A 150 -5.73 4.12 5.88
N ALA A 151 -5.69 5.45 5.99
CA ALA A 151 -6.90 6.27 6.14
C ALA A 151 -7.82 6.26 4.91
N THR A 152 -7.29 5.97 3.72
CA THR A 152 -8.06 5.94 2.47
C THR A 152 -7.98 4.59 1.74
N ASP A 153 -7.28 3.62 2.32
CA ASP A 153 -7.13 2.26 1.80
C ASP A 153 -8.35 1.38 2.17
N VAL A 154 -9.49 1.69 1.55
CA VAL A 154 -10.78 1.02 1.83
C VAL A 154 -11.39 0.37 0.59
N PHE A 155 -10.83 0.62 -0.58
CA PHE A 155 -11.27 0.07 -1.85
C PHE A 155 -10.52 -1.24 -2.14
N GLU A 156 -11.12 -2.12 -2.92
CA GLU A 156 -10.54 -3.43 -3.17
C GLU A 156 -9.66 -3.46 -4.43
N ASP A 157 -10.13 -2.83 -5.51
CA ASP A 157 -9.52 -2.98 -6.83
C ASP A 157 -8.99 -1.65 -7.41
N PHE A 158 -9.69 -0.52 -7.25
CA PHE A 158 -9.40 0.70 -8.00
C PHE A 158 -9.07 1.93 -7.16
N GLY A 159 -9.42 1.96 -5.91
CA GLY A 159 -9.20 3.11 -5.05
C GLY A 159 -7.73 3.35 -4.69
N ALA A 160 -7.53 4.36 -3.84
CA ALA A 160 -6.23 4.61 -3.20
C ALA A 160 -5.07 4.97 -4.14
N ARG A 161 -5.36 5.60 -5.27
CA ARG A 161 -4.36 5.92 -6.31
C ARG A 161 -3.29 6.91 -5.87
N GLN A 162 -3.52 7.65 -4.78
CA GLN A 162 -2.55 8.58 -4.20
C GLN A 162 -1.63 7.94 -3.17
N GLN A 163 -1.82 6.69 -2.89
CA GLN A 163 -0.96 5.96 -1.95
C GLN A 163 0.49 5.86 -2.41
N GLY A 164 0.79 6.33 -3.57
CA GLY A 164 2.13 6.49 -4.07
C GLY A 164 2.98 5.24 -3.91
N SER A 165 3.40 4.69 -4.99
CA SER A 165 4.01 3.39 -5.05
C SER A 165 5.15 3.16 -4.07
N ILE A 166 5.93 4.18 -3.71
CA ILE A 166 7.06 3.95 -2.81
C ILE A 166 6.64 3.61 -1.37
N ASN A 167 5.54 4.18 -0.91
CA ASN A 167 5.05 3.88 0.43
C ASN A 167 4.33 2.53 0.47
N SER A 168 3.74 2.10 -0.64
CA SER A 168 3.06 0.82 -0.76
C SER A 168 3.97 -0.32 -1.22
N ASP A 169 5.19 -0.02 -1.65
CA ASP A 169 6.16 -1.03 -2.05
C ASP A 169 6.72 -1.77 -0.82
N ARG A 170 6.77 -3.09 -0.94
CA ARG A 170 7.41 -3.96 0.03
C ARG A 170 8.84 -4.22 -0.40
N ARG A 171 9.79 -3.61 0.29
CA ARG A 171 11.20 -3.67 -0.08
C ARG A 171 12.01 -4.52 0.88
N THR A 172 13.04 -5.15 0.36
CA THR A 172 14.00 -5.94 1.14
C THR A 172 14.95 -5.03 1.92
N GLY A 173 15.65 -5.59 2.92
CA GLY A 173 16.67 -4.84 3.66
C GLY A 173 16.12 -3.81 4.64
N MET A 174 14.84 -3.91 5.01
CA MET A 174 14.22 -3.02 5.98
C MET A 174 14.56 -3.39 7.41
N PHE A 175 14.94 -2.38 8.20
CA PHE A 175 14.92 -2.37 9.66
C PHE A 175 13.82 -1.42 10.07
N ARG A 176 12.85 -1.89 10.85
CA ARG A 176 11.71 -1.07 11.24
C ARG A 176 11.43 -1.20 12.72
N TYR A 177 11.21 -0.06 13.38
CA TYR A 177 10.65 0.03 14.72
C TYR A 177 9.24 0.59 14.65
N VAL A 178 8.32 0.01 15.42
CA VAL A 178 6.93 0.45 15.52
C VAL A 178 6.56 0.55 16.99
N TYR A 179 6.03 1.71 17.38
CA TYR A 179 5.43 1.98 18.66
C TYR A 179 3.95 2.30 18.48
N ASP A 180 3.09 1.61 19.20
CA ASP A 180 1.65 1.87 19.21
C ASP A 180 1.11 1.60 20.60
N ASN A 181 0.94 2.65 21.40
CA ASN A 181 0.45 2.53 22.76
C ASN A 181 -0.24 3.83 23.20
N ASN A 182 -1.34 3.69 23.97
CA ASN A 182 -2.08 4.81 24.56
C ASN A 182 -2.53 5.88 23.55
N GLY A 183 -2.89 5.47 22.33
CA GLY A 183 -3.30 6.35 21.25
C GLY A 183 -2.14 6.97 20.46
N PHE A 184 -0.90 6.92 20.98
CA PHE A 184 0.28 7.35 20.23
C PHE A 184 0.75 6.24 19.30
N PHE A 185 0.95 6.60 18.05
CA PHE A 185 1.59 5.80 17.04
C PHE A 185 2.91 6.46 16.61
N GLY A 186 3.96 5.68 16.42
CA GLY A 186 5.23 6.12 15.86
C GLY A 186 5.95 4.98 15.16
N SER A 187 6.51 5.24 13.99
CA SER A 187 7.32 4.24 13.27
C SER A 187 8.53 4.91 12.63
N VAL A 188 9.65 4.20 12.64
CA VAL A 188 10.89 4.60 11.97
C VAL A 188 11.40 3.39 11.22
N SER A 189 11.85 3.58 9.98
CA SER A 189 12.51 2.55 9.20
C SER A 189 13.80 3.03 8.55
N TYR A 190 14.71 2.11 8.36
CA TYR A 190 15.92 2.27 7.58
C TYR A 190 16.00 1.14 6.56
N GLU A 191 16.35 1.48 5.33
CA GLU A 191 16.52 0.57 4.21
C GLU A 191 18.00 0.51 3.83
N THR A 192 18.52 -0.70 3.70
CA THR A 192 19.87 -0.94 3.18
C THR A 192 19.90 -0.87 1.66
N ALA A 193 21.09 -0.82 1.09
CA ALA A 193 21.27 -0.93 -0.35
C ALA A 193 20.70 -2.25 -0.89
N ALA A 194 20.08 -2.18 -2.04
CA ALA A 194 19.53 -3.34 -2.75
C ALA A 194 19.47 -3.05 -4.25
N ASP A 195 19.76 -4.07 -5.05
CA ASP A 195 19.59 -4.03 -6.50
C ASP A 195 18.19 -4.51 -6.87
N GLU A 196 17.68 -4.06 -8.01
CA GLU A 196 16.39 -4.46 -8.56
C GLU A 196 15.22 -4.31 -7.55
N THR A 197 15.21 -3.19 -6.83
CA THR A 197 14.16 -2.87 -5.88
C THR A 197 13.04 -2.09 -6.55
N THR A 198 11.82 -2.53 -6.38
CA THR A 198 10.66 -1.84 -6.96
C THR A 198 10.44 -0.46 -6.31
N VAL A 199 10.43 0.58 -7.12
CA VAL A 199 10.10 1.95 -6.74
C VAL A 199 9.13 2.52 -7.76
N GLN A 200 7.92 2.83 -7.37
CA GLN A 200 6.82 3.26 -8.26
C GLN A 200 6.47 2.25 -9.36
N GLY A 201 6.53 0.96 -9.04
CA GLY A 201 6.22 -0.10 -9.99
C GLY A 201 7.38 -0.49 -10.93
N GLU A 202 8.49 0.25 -10.90
CA GLU A 202 9.68 0.02 -11.71
C GLU A 202 10.85 -0.45 -10.85
N ASP A 203 11.72 -1.28 -11.40
CA ASP A 203 12.88 -1.82 -10.69
C ASP A 203 14.09 -0.88 -10.79
N TYR A 204 14.62 -0.48 -9.64
CA TYR A 204 15.79 0.39 -9.50
C TYR A 204 16.81 -0.17 -8.53
N ASP A 205 18.08 0.25 -8.71
CA ASP A 205 19.13 0.00 -7.75
C ASP A 205 19.14 1.12 -6.70
N VAL A 206 18.92 0.76 -5.45
CA VAL A 206 18.76 1.67 -4.30
C VAL A 206 20.03 1.64 -3.45
N GLU A 207 20.61 2.81 -3.12
CA GLU A 207 21.72 2.94 -2.17
C GLU A 207 21.25 2.78 -0.72
N GLY A 208 20.03 3.23 -0.46
CA GLY A 208 19.39 3.13 0.85
C GLY A 208 18.33 4.19 1.07
N GLY A 209 17.64 4.09 2.18
CA GLY A 209 16.55 4.98 2.50
C GLY A 209 16.22 5.04 3.98
N PHE A 210 15.36 5.98 4.34
CA PHE A 210 14.75 6.01 5.65
C PHE A 210 13.34 6.60 5.58
N ALA A 211 12.49 6.16 6.49
CA ALA A 211 11.17 6.74 6.64
C ALA A 211 10.82 6.90 8.12
N LEU A 212 9.89 7.80 8.37
CA LEU A 212 9.32 8.03 9.69
C LEU A 212 7.83 8.37 9.57
N SER A 213 7.07 7.96 10.56
CA SER A 213 5.69 8.40 10.73
C SER A 213 5.34 8.55 12.20
N ALA A 214 4.37 9.41 12.48
CA ALA A 214 3.81 9.59 13.80
C ALA A 214 2.33 9.93 13.69
N GLY A 215 1.59 9.61 14.75
CA GLY A 215 0.17 9.87 14.81
C GLY A 215 -0.39 9.80 16.21
N TYR A 216 -1.65 10.21 16.32
CA TYR A 216 -2.41 10.11 17.55
C TYR A 216 -3.87 9.75 17.24
N THR A 217 -4.40 8.81 18.00
CA THR A 217 -5.80 8.38 17.92
C THR A 217 -6.52 8.69 19.22
N ILE A 218 -7.64 9.38 19.12
CA ILE A 218 -8.58 9.62 20.22
C ILE A 218 -9.69 8.56 20.06
N ASP A 219 -9.79 7.66 21.03
CA ASP A 219 -10.60 6.43 20.91
C ASP A 219 -12.11 6.65 20.74
N ASP A 220 -12.67 7.71 21.31
CA ASP A 220 -14.13 7.90 21.35
C ASP A 220 -14.50 9.37 21.07
N VAL A 221 -14.72 9.69 19.82
CA VAL A 221 -15.12 11.02 19.36
C VAL A 221 -16.42 10.86 18.55
N VAL A 222 -17.56 11.17 19.16
CA VAL A 222 -18.92 11.17 18.59
C VAL A 222 -19.36 9.81 18.07
N PHE A 223 -18.81 9.31 16.97
CA PHE A 223 -19.21 8.04 16.34
C PHE A 223 -18.06 7.03 16.18
N GLY A 224 -16.89 7.32 16.74
CA GLY A 224 -15.77 6.38 16.71
C GLY A 224 -14.41 7.04 16.88
N PRO A 225 -13.33 6.28 16.69
CA PRO A 225 -11.97 6.79 16.86
C PRO A 225 -11.64 7.87 15.82
N LEU A 226 -10.96 8.94 16.27
CA LEU A 226 -10.44 10.00 15.43
C LEU A 226 -8.90 9.92 15.43
N SER A 227 -8.32 9.65 14.28
CA SER A 227 -6.89 9.45 14.10
C SER A 227 -6.28 10.50 13.18
N PHE A 228 -5.09 10.98 13.52
CA PHE A 228 -4.25 11.86 12.73
C PHE A 228 -2.89 11.19 12.55
N LYS A 229 -2.39 11.11 11.31
CA LYS A 229 -1.06 10.58 11.03
C LYS A 229 -0.32 11.47 10.04
N ALA A 230 1.01 11.53 10.16
CA ALA A 230 1.88 12.18 9.19
C ALA A 230 3.14 11.35 9.00
N GLY A 231 3.73 11.40 7.81
CA GLY A 231 4.89 10.60 7.47
C GLY A 231 5.79 11.27 6.43
N TYR A 232 7.03 10.81 6.43
CA TYR A 232 8.06 11.19 5.49
C TYR A 232 8.85 9.94 5.07
N SER A 233 9.10 9.81 3.77
CA SER A 233 9.97 8.78 3.21
C SER A 233 11.01 9.41 2.30
N TYR A 234 12.23 8.87 2.34
CA TYR A 234 13.35 9.26 1.53
C TYR A 234 14.09 8.02 1.05
N VAL A 235 14.32 7.94 -0.25
CA VAL A 235 15.13 6.88 -0.86
C VAL A 235 16.16 7.51 -1.79
N LYS A 236 17.38 6.99 -1.75
CA LYS A 236 18.47 7.38 -2.62
C LYS A 236 18.77 6.25 -3.59
N GLY A 237 18.79 6.57 -4.88
CA GLY A 237 19.24 5.64 -5.92
C GLY A 237 20.75 5.47 -5.90
N GLN A 238 21.22 4.33 -6.38
CA GLN A 238 22.66 4.11 -6.59
C GLN A 238 23.20 5.04 -7.69
N ASP A 239 24.48 5.38 -7.59
CA ASP A 239 25.17 6.24 -8.56
C ASP A 239 25.58 5.48 -9.84
N ASP A 240 25.07 4.28 -10.08
CA ASP A 240 25.38 3.51 -11.26
C ASP A 240 24.67 4.08 -12.50
N PHE A 241 25.44 4.76 -13.34
CA PHE A 241 25.00 5.45 -14.55
C PHE A 241 24.97 4.56 -15.79
N THR A 242 25.18 3.26 -15.66
CA THR A 242 25.36 2.37 -16.80
C THR A 242 24.05 1.77 -17.33
N LYS A 243 22.93 1.94 -16.63
CA LYS A 243 21.62 1.44 -17.13
C LYS A 243 21.14 2.29 -18.29
N THR A 244 21.10 1.66 -19.44
CA THR A 244 20.54 2.20 -20.69
C THR A 244 19.04 2.40 -20.53
N ILE A 245 18.54 3.58 -20.83
CA ILE A 245 17.13 3.80 -21.00
C ILE A 245 16.67 2.95 -22.19
N LYS A 246 15.81 1.98 -21.96
CA LYS A 246 15.13 1.26 -23.03
C LYS A 246 13.85 2.00 -23.35
N VAL A 247 13.69 2.39 -24.59
CA VAL A 247 12.40 2.80 -25.13
C VAL A 247 11.91 1.56 -25.86
N ASP A 248 10.98 0.84 -25.25
CA ASP A 248 10.23 -0.21 -25.91
C ASP A 248 8.91 0.35 -26.44
N ASP A 249 8.13 -0.48 -27.11
CA ASP A 249 6.86 -0.10 -27.75
C ASP A 249 5.83 0.46 -26.75
N ASP A 250 6.07 0.35 -25.43
CA ASP A 250 5.13 0.67 -24.36
C ASP A 250 5.51 1.95 -23.55
N GLY A 251 6.65 2.60 -23.81
CA GLY A 251 6.98 3.88 -23.18
C GLY A 251 8.41 4.07 -22.73
N TRP A 252 8.65 5.11 -21.91
CA TRP A 252 9.94 5.52 -21.39
C TRP A 252 10.23 4.85 -20.06
N SER A 253 11.18 3.93 -20.02
CA SER A 253 11.78 3.44 -18.77
C SER A 253 12.99 4.29 -18.41
N LEU A 254 12.98 4.93 -17.24
CA LEU A 254 14.10 5.73 -16.75
C LEU A 254 14.97 4.87 -15.84
N GLY A 255 16.11 4.46 -16.33
CA GLY A 255 16.99 3.47 -15.70
C GLY A 255 17.64 3.86 -14.36
N SER A 256 17.49 5.09 -13.85
CA SER A 256 18.03 5.49 -12.54
C SER A 256 17.35 6.75 -12.00
N PHE A 257 17.31 6.87 -10.68
CA PHE A 257 16.92 8.11 -10.00
C PHE A 257 18.02 8.54 -9.00
N ASP A 258 18.07 9.83 -8.68
CA ASP A 258 18.97 10.39 -7.67
C ASP A 258 18.35 10.26 -6.26
N THR A 259 17.15 10.83 -6.13
CA THR A 259 16.43 10.80 -4.85
C THR A 259 14.92 10.75 -5.08
N PHE A 260 14.23 9.99 -4.24
CA PHE A 260 12.79 9.99 -4.13
C PHE A 260 12.35 10.40 -2.73
N LYS A 261 11.36 11.27 -2.64
CA LYS A 261 10.86 11.81 -1.37
C LYS A 261 9.35 11.84 -1.38
N ILE A 262 8.75 11.43 -0.27
CA ILE A 262 7.32 11.55 -0.01
C ILE A 262 7.08 12.28 1.31
N ILE A 263 6.09 13.15 1.34
CA ILE A 263 5.48 13.70 2.54
C ILE A 263 4.01 13.39 2.46
N SER A 264 3.46 12.79 3.50
CA SER A 264 2.06 12.42 3.59
C SER A 264 1.45 12.83 4.93
N ALA A 265 0.16 13.11 4.92
CA ALA A 265 -0.62 13.35 6.13
C ALA A 265 -2.04 12.83 5.93
N SER A 266 -2.62 12.25 6.96
CA SER A 266 -3.97 11.71 6.90
C SER A 266 -4.77 11.96 8.18
N ILE A 267 -6.08 11.91 8.02
CA ILE A 267 -7.06 11.91 9.08
C ILE A 267 -8.08 10.82 8.79
N SER A 268 -8.48 10.07 9.81
CA SER A 268 -9.60 9.14 9.71
C SER A 268 -10.49 9.26 10.93
N TRP A 269 -11.79 9.08 10.74
CA TRP A 269 -12.81 9.17 11.78
C TRP A 269 -13.85 8.07 11.60
N GLY A 270 -14.08 7.28 12.65
CA GLY A 270 -14.98 6.13 12.64
C GLY A 270 -14.26 4.81 12.37
N SER A 271 -15.02 3.80 11.96
CA SER A 271 -14.52 2.45 11.64
C SER A 271 -15.04 1.98 10.28
N THR A 272 -14.20 1.28 9.55
CA THR A 272 -14.61 0.60 8.30
C THR A 272 -15.45 -0.64 8.57
N ASP A 273 -15.39 -1.19 9.78
CA ASP A 273 -16.05 -2.45 10.13
C ASP A 273 -17.50 -2.26 10.60
N ASN A 274 -17.83 -1.06 11.11
CA ASN A 274 -19.17 -0.76 11.63
C ASN A 274 -19.44 0.75 11.68
N GLY A 275 -20.59 1.17 11.15
CA GLY A 275 -21.06 2.55 11.21
C GLY A 275 -20.41 3.46 10.19
N LEU A 276 -20.35 4.75 10.49
CA LEU A 276 -19.80 5.78 9.61
C LEU A 276 -18.29 5.78 9.63
N TYR A 277 -17.68 5.90 8.46
CA TYR A 277 -16.25 6.13 8.27
C TYR A 277 -16.01 7.33 7.35
N ILE A 278 -15.03 8.15 7.73
CA ILE A 278 -14.54 9.27 6.91
C ILE A 278 -13.01 9.20 6.96
N GLY A 279 -12.37 9.18 5.79
CA GLY A 279 -10.91 9.22 5.64
C GLY A 279 -10.49 10.32 4.68
N ALA A 280 -9.33 10.92 4.93
CA ALA A 280 -8.69 11.82 3.98
C ALA A 280 -7.16 11.67 4.05
N LEU A 281 -6.53 11.75 2.89
CA LEU A 281 -5.09 11.67 2.70
C LEU A 281 -4.64 12.82 1.80
N TYR A 282 -3.53 13.43 2.16
CA TYR A 282 -2.75 14.32 1.30
C TYR A 282 -1.34 13.77 1.18
N ASN A 283 -0.81 13.72 -0.04
CA ASN A 283 0.60 13.46 -0.24
C ASN A 283 1.26 14.37 -1.29
N THR A 284 2.56 14.51 -1.20
CA THR A 284 3.40 15.10 -2.22
C THR A 284 4.65 14.27 -2.39
N GLN A 285 4.92 13.91 -3.62
CA GLN A 285 6.05 13.08 -4.02
C GLN A 285 6.98 13.88 -4.93
N ARG A 286 8.26 13.64 -4.84
CA ARG A 286 9.26 14.22 -5.72
C ARG A 286 10.35 13.21 -6.03
N MET A 287 10.40 12.79 -7.28
CA MET A 287 11.47 11.97 -7.81
C MET A 287 12.42 12.85 -8.62
N LYS A 288 13.67 12.86 -8.25
CA LYS A 288 14.74 13.46 -9.05
C LYS A 288 15.40 12.37 -9.86
N GLN A 289 15.52 12.61 -11.15
CA GLN A 289 16.16 11.68 -12.08
C GLN A 289 17.39 12.36 -12.68
N ARG A 290 18.42 11.56 -12.96
CA ARG A 290 19.62 12.02 -13.66
C ARG A 290 19.54 11.53 -15.09
N ALA A 291 19.69 12.44 -16.04
CA ALA A 291 19.85 12.09 -17.45
C ALA A 291 21.32 12.18 -17.82
N ASN A 292 21.96 11.03 -17.94
CA ASN A 292 23.30 10.91 -18.53
C ASN A 292 23.19 10.41 -19.97
N GLY A 293 22.67 11.22 -20.87
CA GLY A 293 22.49 10.81 -22.25
C GLY A 293 21.58 9.57 -22.37
N PHE A 294 20.63 9.60 -23.23
CA PHE A 294 19.83 8.42 -23.56
C PHE A 294 19.97 8.12 -25.05
N THR A 295 19.90 6.86 -25.40
CA THR A 295 19.80 6.43 -26.77
C THR A 295 18.32 6.25 -27.07
N TYR A 296 17.80 7.03 -27.99
CA TYR A 296 16.46 6.87 -28.51
C TYR A 296 16.53 5.84 -29.65
N ASP A 297 15.84 4.74 -29.50
CA ASP A 297 15.66 3.70 -30.51
C ASP A 297 14.14 3.59 -30.74
N ASP A 298 13.68 3.99 -31.90
CA ASP A 298 12.27 3.88 -32.30
C ASP A 298 11.98 2.57 -33.04
N GLY A 299 12.93 1.64 -33.08
CA GLY A 299 12.83 0.35 -33.75
C GLY A 299 12.77 0.42 -35.29
N VAL A 300 12.79 1.62 -35.86
CA VAL A 300 12.63 1.89 -37.31
C VAL A 300 13.89 2.56 -37.89
N ASN A 301 14.55 3.43 -37.14
CA ASN A 301 15.72 4.17 -37.55
C ASN A 301 16.95 3.72 -36.74
N GLU A 302 18.16 4.12 -37.18
CA GLU A 302 19.36 3.91 -36.37
C GLU A 302 19.18 4.62 -35.01
N PRO A 303 19.57 3.96 -33.90
CA PRO A 303 19.45 4.54 -32.57
C PRO A 303 20.11 5.91 -32.46
N VAL A 304 19.38 6.91 -32.07
CA VAL A 304 19.88 8.27 -31.89
C VAL A 304 20.30 8.45 -30.45
N SER A 305 21.62 8.54 -30.23
CA SER A 305 22.15 8.88 -28.93
C SER A 305 21.91 10.37 -28.63
N VAL A 306 20.99 10.66 -27.74
CA VAL A 306 20.78 12.00 -27.22
C VAL A 306 21.71 12.19 -26.03
N TYR A 307 22.85 12.79 -26.27
CA TYR A 307 23.77 13.19 -25.19
C TYR A 307 23.20 14.43 -24.50
N GLY A 308 22.53 14.24 -23.39
CA GLY A 308 22.34 15.35 -22.45
C GLY A 308 23.71 15.84 -21.99
N THR A 309 23.92 17.12 -21.94
CA THR A 309 25.07 17.68 -21.25
C THR A 309 25.04 17.17 -19.81
N SER A 310 26.13 16.70 -19.27
CA SER A 310 26.34 15.88 -18.08
C SER A 310 25.73 16.36 -16.75
N ASN A 311 24.73 17.25 -16.76
CA ASN A 311 24.04 17.81 -15.60
C ASN A 311 22.55 18.08 -15.83
N SER A 312 21.91 17.50 -16.83
CA SER A 312 20.45 17.62 -16.98
C SER A 312 19.78 16.76 -15.91
N SER A 313 19.24 17.40 -14.89
CA SER A 313 18.39 16.74 -13.92
C SER A 313 16.94 17.18 -14.16
N PHE A 314 16.05 16.22 -14.28
CA PHE A 314 14.62 16.50 -14.24
C PHE A 314 14.02 15.95 -12.93
N ALA A 315 12.88 16.50 -12.59
CA ALA A 315 12.16 16.10 -11.40
C ALA A 315 10.68 15.93 -11.73
N THR A 316 10.18 14.76 -11.49
CA THR A 316 8.75 14.51 -11.43
C THR A 316 8.24 14.89 -10.05
N LYS A 317 7.19 15.67 -9.99
CA LYS A 317 6.51 16.04 -8.76
C LYS A 317 5.05 15.65 -8.88
N VAL A 318 4.59 14.83 -7.95
CA VAL A 318 3.18 14.47 -7.81
C VAL A 318 2.64 15.13 -6.56
N LYS A 319 1.44 15.68 -6.66
CA LYS A 319 0.64 16.13 -5.52
C LYS A 319 -0.73 15.54 -5.63
N GLY A 320 -1.25 15.03 -4.53
CA GLY A 320 -2.57 14.47 -4.56
C GLY A 320 -3.26 14.47 -3.22
N TYR A 321 -4.54 14.25 -3.28
CA TYR A 321 -5.36 14.00 -2.12
C TYR A 321 -6.45 12.99 -2.44
N GLU A 322 -6.87 12.29 -1.41
CA GLU A 322 -7.99 11.36 -1.41
C GLU A 322 -8.94 11.72 -0.29
N ILE A 323 -10.22 11.56 -0.54
CA ILE A 323 -11.26 11.64 0.47
C ILE A 323 -12.15 10.43 0.29
N VAL A 324 -12.48 9.79 1.39
CA VAL A 324 -13.35 8.62 1.45
C VAL A 324 -14.44 8.84 2.47
N VAL A 325 -15.65 8.42 2.15
CA VAL A 325 -16.77 8.31 3.08
C VAL A 325 -17.47 6.98 2.85
N GLY A 326 -17.83 6.31 3.92
CA GLY A 326 -18.54 5.04 3.83
C GLY A 326 -19.33 4.74 5.08
N TYR A 327 -20.15 3.72 4.96
CA TYR A 327 -20.95 3.19 6.06
C TYR A 327 -21.04 1.67 5.99
N THR A 328 -20.75 1.02 7.10
CA THR A 328 -20.93 -0.43 7.24
C THR A 328 -22.10 -0.73 8.16
N PHE A 329 -23.06 -1.45 7.63
CA PHE A 329 -24.29 -1.84 8.31
C PHE A 329 -24.07 -3.09 9.17
N GLU A 330 -24.87 -3.28 10.20
CA GLU A 330 -24.81 -4.45 11.09
C GLU A 330 -25.03 -5.79 10.36
N ASN A 331 -25.65 -5.77 9.18
CA ASN A 331 -25.87 -6.98 8.37
C ASN A 331 -24.66 -7.37 7.50
N GLY A 332 -23.50 -6.72 7.66
CA GLY A 332 -22.26 -7.01 6.94
C GLY A 332 -22.15 -6.33 5.56
N ILE A 333 -23.09 -5.45 5.18
CA ILE A 333 -22.97 -4.66 3.95
C ILE A 333 -22.19 -3.38 4.26
N GLY A 334 -21.08 -3.15 3.57
CA GLY A 334 -20.32 -1.90 3.55
C GLY A 334 -20.50 -1.18 2.21
N ALA A 335 -20.68 0.14 2.23
CA ALA A 335 -20.74 0.98 1.03
C ALA A 335 -19.83 2.19 1.21
N PHE A 336 -18.91 2.40 0.27
CA PHE A 336 -17.90 3.45 0.31
C PHE A 336 -17.85 4.19 -1.02
N THR A 337 -17.55 5.47 -0.96
CA THR A 337 -17.23 6.28 -2.13
C THR A 337 -16.17 7.30 -1.77
N GLY A 338 -15.56 7.91 -2.76
CA GLY A 338 -14.50 8.85 -2.52
C GLY A 338 -14.25 9.79 -3.69
N TYR A 339 -13.20 10.56 -3.57
CA TYR A 339 -12.68 11.40 -4.62
C TYR A 339 -11.16 11.45 -4.57
N ASN A 340 -10.52 11.06 -5.65
CA ASN A 340 -9.08 10.98 -5.76
C ASN A 340 -8.58 11.99 -6.78
N VAL A 341 -7.54 12.75 -6.41
CA VAL A 341 -6.90 13.73 -7.31
C VAL A 341 -5.39 13.52 -7.29
N SER A 342 -4.79 13.48 -8.46
CA SER A 342 -3.34 13.46 -8.67
C SER A 342 -2.93 14.49 -9.71
N ASP A 343 -2.10 15.45 -9.32
CA ASP A 343 -1.47 16.42 -10.22
C ASP A 343 0.00 16.03 -10.41
N VAL A 344 0.38 15.70 -11.64
CA VAL A 344 1.75 15.34 -12.01
C VAL A 344 2.39 16.52 -12.76
N LYS A 345 3.59 16.92 -12.32
CA LYS A 345 4.37 18.00 -12.95
C LYS A 345 5.78 17.50 -13.26
N LEU A 346 6.19 17.66 -14.50
CA LEU A 346 7.54 17.39 -14.94
C LEU A 346 8.33 18.71 -15.02
N LYS A 347 9.51 18.72 -14.40
CA LYS A 347 10.44 19.85 -14.46
C LYS A 347 11.78 19.42 -15.02
N GLU A 348 12.19 20.03 -16.12
CA GLU A 348 13.48 19.82 -16.75
C GLU A 348 14.13 21.18 -17.04
N GLY A 349 15.17 21.54 -16.27
CA GLY A 349 15.86 22.82 -16.42
C GLY A 349 14.90 24.00 -16.34
N SER A 350 14.77 24.77 -17.43
CA SER A 350 13.79 25.85 -17.60
C SER A 350 12.41 25.37 -18.12
N PHE A 351 12.32 24.11 -18.56
CA PHE A 351 11.07 23.52 -19.03
C PHE A 351 10.18 23.12 -17.83
N ASN A 352 8.94 23.53 -17.86
CA ASN A 352 7.95 23.24 -16.83
C ASN A 352 6.67 22.81 -17.54
N SER A 353 6.36 21.54 -17.51
CA SER A 353 5.12 21.01 -18.05
C SER A 353 4.15 20.75 -16.90
N ASP A 354 2.97 21.36 -16.95
CA ASP A 354 1.82 20.95 -16.14
C ASP A 354 1.14 19.80 -16.90
N SER A 355 1.57 18.60 -16.62
CA SER A 355 1.16 17.47 -17.43
C SER A 355 0.20 16.56 -16.77
N ALA A 356 -0.48 15.89 -16.59
CA ALA A 356 -1.43 14.89 -16.17
C ALA A 356 -2.15 15.24 -14.86
N ILE A 357 -3.44 15.37 -14.96
CA ILE A 357 -4.34 15.46 -13.81
C ILE A 357 -5.25 14.25 -13.86
N TYR A 358 -5.22 13.44 -12.79
CA TYR A 358 -6.16 12.36 -12.59
C TYR A 358 -7.20 12.76 -11.58
N ARG A 359 -8.46 12.65 -11.95
CA ARG A 359 -9.62 12.85 -11.07
C ARG A 359 -10.52 11.64 -11.18
N ARG A 360 -10.73 10.94 -10.07
CA ARG A 360 -11.50 9.71 -10.04
C ARG A 360 -12.50 9.70 -8.90
N VAL A 361 -13.62 9.05 -9.13
CA VAL A 361 -14.67 8.79 -8.14
C VAL A 361 -14.82 7.30 -8.00
N PRO A 362 -14.21 6.66 -6.98
CA PRO A 362 -14.46 5.27 -6.68
C PRO A 362 -15.79 5.08 -5.97
N VAL A 363 -16.45 3.97 -6.23
CA VAL A 363 -17.66 3.49 -5.53
C VAL A 363 -17.48 2.01 -5.27
N TYR A 364 -17.59 1.61 -4.03
CA TYR A 364 -17.37 0.24 -3.57
C TYR A 364 -18.49 -0.22 -2.67
N VAL A 365 -19.01 -1.42 -2.94
CA VAL A 365 -19.98 -2.10 -2.10
C VAL A 365 -19.47 -3.50 -1.80
N ASN A 366 -19.30 -3.81 -0.52
CA ASN A 366 -18.90 -5.12 -0.03
C ASN A 366 -19.99 -5.74 0.80
N TYR A 367 -20.13 -7.05 0.72
CA TYR A 367 -20.98 -7.82 1.60
C TYR A 367 -20.19 -8.95 2.25
N ALA A 368 -19.85 -8.78 3.52
CA ALA A 368 -19.28 -9.82 4.37
C ALA A 368 -20.40 -10.81 4.76
N ILE A 369 -20.49 -11.92 4.05
CA ILE A 369 -21.50 -12.96 4.32
C ILE A 369 -21.20 -13.65 5.66
N ASN A 370 -19.91 -13.82 5.97
CA ASN A 370 -19.37 -14.26 7.25
C ASN A 370 -17.90 -13.87 7.33
N ASP A 371 -17.22 -14.24 8.43
CA ASP A 371 -15.82 -13.89 8.70
C ASP A 371 -14.82 -14.44 7.63
N ASN A 372 -15.23 -15.45 6.87
CA ASN A 372 -14.37 -16.10 5.88
C ASN A 372 -14.74 -15.76 4.44
N PHE A 373 -15.96 -15.30 4.15
CA PHE A 373 -16.43 -15.15 2.78
C PHE A 373 -17.11 -13.82 2.55
N ASN A 374 -16.60 -13.08 1.58
CA ASN A 374 -17.19 -11.82 1.13
C ASN A 374 -17.33 -11.77 -0.40
N ILE A 375 -18.26 -10.94 -0.84
CA ILE A 375 -18.48 -10.57 -2.24
C ILE A 375 -18.49 -9.05 -2.35
N TRP A 376 -18.05 -8.53 -3.49
CA TRP A 376 -18.04 -7.08 -3.71
C TRP A 376 -18.30 -6.71 -5.16
N GLY A 377 -18.63 -5.44 -5.34
CA GLY A 377 -18.63 -4.75 -6.61
C GLY A 377 -17.96 -3.39 -6.46
N GLU A 378 -17.13 -3.02 -7.42
CA GLU A 378 -16.43 -1.75 -7.41
C GLU A 378 -16.50 -1.09 -8.78
N ALA A 379 -16.59 0.23 -8.79
CA ALA A 379 -16.55 1.07 -9.97
C ALA A 379 -15.64 2.26 -9.72
N GLU A 380 -14.85 2.67 -10.69
CA GLU A 380 -14.12 3.93 -10.65
C GLU A 380 -14.47 4.76 -11.88
N PHE A 381 -15.04 5.94 -11.65
CA PHE A 381 -15.50 6.85 -12.70
C PHE A 381 -14.46 7.93 -12.98
N ASP A 382 -14.21 8.20 -14.27
CA ASP A 382 -13.40 9.33 -14.70
C ASP A 382 -14.15 10.65 -14.47
N ALA A 383 -13.56 11.53 -13.66
CA ALA A 383 -14.07 12.84 -13.33
C ALA A 383 -13.25 14.00 -13.93
N ASN A 384 -12.34 13.71 -14.86
CA ASN A 384 -11.59 14.74 -15.57
C ASN A 384 -12.47 15.52 -16.54
N SER A 385 -12.22 16.83 -16.68
CA SER A 385 -12.80 17.64 -17.73
C SER A 385 -12.20 17.29 -19.11
N THR A 386 -12.86 17.67 -20.20
CA THR A 386 -12.38 17.40 -21.57
C THR A 386 -10.97 17.99 -21.80
N SER A 387 -10.70 19.18 -21.27
CA SER A 387 -9.37 19.81 -21.39
C SER A 387 -8.28 19.12 -20.55
N GLU A 388 -8.65 18.45 -19.47
CA GLU A 388 -7.71 17.67 -18.66
C GLU A 388 -7.37 16.32 -19.30
N LYS A 389 -8.31 15.73 -20.05
CA LYS A 389 -8.09 14.48 -20.80
C LYS A 389 -7.03 14.62 -21.89
N ASP A 390 -6.92 15.80 -22.49
CA ASP A 390 -5.92 16.08 -23.52
C ASP A 390 -4.49 16.20 -22.95
N HIS A 391 -4.33 16.27 -21.64
CA HIS A 391 -3.05 16.41 -20.93
C HIS A 391 -2.68 15.16 -20.12
N GLN A 392 -3.35 14.05 -20.35
CA GLN A 392 -3.01 12.78 -19.68
C GLN A 392 -1.72 12.19 -20.27
N LEU A 393 -0.90 11.60 -19.41
CA LEU A 393 0.25 10.85 -19.86
C LEU A 393 -0.21 9.63 -20.68
N PRO A 394 0.59 9.16 -21.66
CA PRO A 394 0.33 7.92 -22.35
C PRO A 394 0.10 6.78 -21.33
N GLY A 395 -0.94 5.97 -21.52
CA GLY A 395 -1.34 4.95 -20.56
C GLY A 395 -2.29 5.42 -19.45
N GLY A 396 -2.67 6.71 -19.43
CA GLY A 396 -3.72 7.22 -18.55
C GLY A 396 -5.09 6.68 -18.97
N GLU A 397 -5.69 5.86 -18.11
CA GLU A 397 -7.00 5.28 -18.38
C GLU A 397 -8.10 6.34 -18.34
N THR A 398 -8.88 6.44 -19.39
CA THR A 398 -9.93 7.45 -19.57
C THR A 398 -11.35 6.92 -19.40
N GLY A 399 -11.51 5.64 -19.11
CA GLY A 399 -12.82 4.97 -19.03
C GLY A 399 -13.34 4.78 -17.62
N THR A 400 -14.56 4.26 -17.52
CA THR A 400 -15.09 3.69 -16.28
C THR A 400 -14.54 2.29 -16.09
N MET A 401 -13.92 2.05 -14.95
CA MET A 401 -13.46 0.73 -14.53
C MET A 401 -14.51 0.08 -13.67
N LEU A 402 -14.73 -1.22 -13.88
CA LEU A 402 -15.71 -2.00 -13.14
C LEU A 402 -15.08 -3.33 -12.71
N SER A 403 -15.35 -3.74 -11.49
CA SER A 403 -15.03 -5.08 -11.00
C SER A 403 -16.17 -5.66 -10.18
N ALA A 404 -16.20 -6.98 -10.12
CA ALA A 404 -17.02 -7.73 -9.17
C ALA A 404 -16.28 -9.00 -8.76
N GLY A 405 -16.20 -9.26 -7.48
CA GLY A 405 -15.41 -10.37 -6.97
C GLY A 405 -16.02 -11.12 -5.81
N ALA A 406 -15.44 -12.26 -5.54
CA ALA A 406 -15.70 -13.09 -4.37
C ALA A 406 -14.37 -13.57 -3.79
N ARG A 407 -14.28 -13.61 -2.45
CA ARG A 407 -13.09 -14.03 -1.71
C ARG A 407 -13.46 -14.96 -0.58
N TYR A 408 -12.68 -16.02 -0.46
CA TYR A 408 -12.62 -16.85 0.74
C TYR A 408 -11.29 -16.63 1.45
N THR A 409 -11.34 -16.29 2.73
CA THR A 409 -10.17 -16.07 3.60
C THR A 409 -10.16 -17.13 4.70
N PHE A 410 -9.01 -17.71 5.02
CA PHE A 410 -8.84 -18.79 6.02
C PHE A 410 -7.63 -18.59 6.90
#